data_55d8294a51d299354bd18364fec6320f
#
_entry.id   55d8294a51d299354bd18364fec6320f
#
_cell.length_a   1.000
_cell.length_b   1.000
_cell.length_c   1.000
_cell.angle_alpha   90.00
_cell.angle_beta   90.00
_cell.angle_gamma   90.00
#
_symmetry.space_group_name_H-M   'P 1'
#
loop_
_entity.id
_entity.type
_entity.pdbx_description
1 polymer ?
#
loop_
_entity_poly.entity_id
_entity_poly.type
_entity_poly.pdbx_seq_one_letter_code
_entity_poly.pdbx_strand_id
1 'polypeptide(L)'
;SYQNYEIIIVDNGSNDENKSKYAELCKKNSAKYIYEKMEFNFSKMCNLGVQKASGEYYLFLNDDIEIINNEWLERMLGQAMLPHSGAVGAKLLYPNSTKIQHDGIINIENGPCHAFLGYDDKNIYYFGRNRLTYNYVAVTAACLLIRADKFNQIGGFDEDLRVAYNDVDLCFKLVEAGYYNTVRNDVILYHHESLSRGDDTANKEKMERLMREQARLYEKHKKLAKYDPFYNINLTQNAIYFSLNRSYSEVLCNEVKKSMKEYKLSGSII
;
A
#
# COMPACT_ATOMS: atom_id res chain seq x y z
N SER A 1 -19.60 11.57 4.62
CA SER A 1 -20.07 12.95 4.40
C SER A 1 -19.96 13.37 2.94
N TYR A 2 -18.93 12.93 2.21
CA TYR A 2 -18.79 13.21 0.78
C TYR A 2 -19.88 12.55 -0.07
N GLN A 3 -20.55 13.34 -0.95
CA GLN A 3 -21.74 12.89 -1.70
C GLN A 3 -21.52 12.80 -3.21
N ASN A 4 -20.45 13.40 -3.75
CA ASN A 4 -20.20 13.42 -5.18
C ASN A 4 -19.34 12.22 -5.61
N TYR A 5 -19.92 11.02 -5.60
CA TYR A 5 -19.25 9.80 -6.03
C TYR A 5 -20.20 8.88 -6.80
N GLU A 6 -19.63 7.99 -7.58
CA GLU A 6 -20.30 6.86 -8.21
C GLU A 6 -19.70 5.55 -7.67
N ILE A 7 -20.51 4.50 -7.64
CA ILE A 7 -20.06 3.15 -7.23
C ILE A 7 -20.11 2.23 -8.44
N ILE A 8 -19.04 1.47 -8.64
CA ILE A 8 -18.91 0.48 -9.70
C ILE A 8 -18.50 -0.85 -9.05
N ILE A 9 -19.34 -1.85 -9.15
CA ILE A 9 -19.09 -3.21 -8.68
C ILE A 9 -18.66 -4.07 -9.86
N VAL A 10 -17.51 -4.72 -9.74
CA VAL A 10 -17.00 -5.68 -10.73
C VAL A 10 -17.06 -7.07 -10.13
N ASP A 11 -17.89 -7.92 -10.69
CA ASP A 11 -18.11 -9.31 -10.28
C ASP A 11 -17.46 -10.24 -11.30
N ASN A 12 -16.50 -11.04 -10.86
CA ASN A 12 -15.69 -11.91 -11.74
C ASN A 12 -16.26 -13.33 -11.92
N GLY A 13 -17.50 -13.56 -11.52
CA GLY A 13 -18.17 -14.83 -11.80
C GLY A 13 -18.92 -15.47 -10.65
N SER A 14 -19.61 -14.67 -9.85
CA SER A 14 -20.56 -15.16 -8.85
C SER A 14 -21.59 -16.10 -9.48
N ASN A 15 -22.12 -17.01 -8.67
CA ASN A 15 -23.24 -17.87 -9.08
C ASN A 15 -24.51 -17.04 -9.37
N ASP A 16 -25.50 -17.64 -10.03
CA ASP A 16 -26.68 -16.92 -10.50
C ASP A 16 -27.49 -16.28 -9.34
N GLU A 17 -27.51 -16.91 -8.16
CA GLU A 17 -28.17 -16.36 -6.98
C GLU A 17 -27.49 -15.07 -6.51
N ASN A 18 -26.17 -15.10 -6.31
CA ASN A 18 -25.40 -13.94 -5.87
C ASN A 18 -25.36 -12.84 -6.93
N LYS A 19 -25.21 -13.22 -8.20
CA LYS A 19 -25.29 -12.30 -9.35
C LYS A 19 -26.59 -11.50 -9.33
N SER A 20 -27.72 -12.19 -9.10
CA SER A 20 -29.05 -11.55 -9.03
C SER A 20 -29.14 -10.61 -7.83
N LYS A 21 -28.65 -11.04 -6.66
CA LYS A 21 -28.63 -10.21 -5.44
C LYS A 21 -27.78 -8.95 -5.62
N TYR A 22 -26.58 -9.09 -6.23
CA TYR A 22 -25.68 -7.94 -6.45
C TYR A 22 -26.27 -6.98 -7.48
N ALA A 23 -26.87 -7.48 -8.55
CA ALA A 23 -27.54 -6.63 -9.55
C ALA A 23 -28.71 -5.82 -8.91
N GLU A 24 -29.51 -6.46 -8.05
CA GLU A 24 -30.59 -5.78 -7.34
C GLU A 24 -30.04 -4.74 -6.34
N LEU A 25 -29.01 -5.08 -5.58
CA LEU A 25 -28.34 -4.17 -4.63
C LEU A 25 -27.79 -2.94 -5.36
N CYS A 26 -27.11 -3.15 -6.49
CA CYS A 26 -26.56 -2.07 -7.30
C CYS A 26 -27.67 -1.15 -7.84
N LYS A 27 -28.75 -1.74 -8.35
CA LYS A 27 -29.91 -0.99 -8.82
C LYS A 27 -30.53 -0.14 -7.73
N LYS A 28 -30.72 -0.70 -6.54
CA LYS A 28 -31.28 0.00 -5.37
C LYS A 28 -30.44 1.21 -4.94
N ASN A 29 -29.11 1.11 -5.07
CA ASN A 29 -28.15 2.12 -4.62
C ASN A 29 -27.57 2.96 -5.78
N SER A 30 -28.16 2.90 -6.97
CA SER A 30 -27.69 3.64 -8.17
C SER A 30 -26.22 3.33 -8.51
N ALA A 31 -25.74 2.14 -8.16
CA ALA A 31 -24.39 1.68 -8.50
C ALA A 31 -24.36 1.00 -9.87
N LYS A 32 -23.25 1.10 -10.58
CA LYS A 32 -22.98 0.36 -11.81
C LYS A 32 -22.56 -1.07 -11.46
N TYR A 33 -23.10 -2.06 -12.17
CA TYR A 33 -22.75 -3.47 -12.00
C TYR A 33 -22.16 -4.03 -13.29
N ILE A 34 -20.95 -4.61 -13.18
CA ILE A 34 -20.25 -5.27 -14.28
C ILE A 34 -20.08 -6.74 -13.88
N TYR A 35 -20.65 -7.64 -14.69
CA TYR A 35 -20.44 -9.07 -14.55
C TYR A 35 -19.56 -9.57 -15.69
N GLU A 36 -18.38 -10.09 -15.36
CA GLU A 36 -17.42 -10.64 -16.30
C GLU A 36 -16.89 -11.97 -15.76
N LYS A 37 -17.40 -13.11 -16.25
CA LYS A 37 -16.94 -14.43 -15.80
C LYS A 37 -15.52 -14.68 -16.25
N MET A 38 -14.58 -14.67 -15.32
CA MET A 38 -13.15 -14.88 -15.57
C MET A 38 -12.44 -15.49 -14.36
N GLU A 39 -11.27 -16.05 -14.58
CA GLU A 39 -10.36 -16.37 -13.47
C GLU A 39 -10.03 -15.11 -12.68
N PHE A 40 -9.82 -15.27 -11.37
CA PHE A 40 -9.49 -14.14 -10.50
C PHE A 40 -8.25 -13.41 -11.00
N ASN A 41 -8.43 -12.12 -11.26
CA ASN A 41 -7.37 -11.19 -11.64
C ASN A 41 -7.75 -9.80 -11.14
N PHE A 42 -7.19 -9.42 -9.98
CA PHE A 42 -7.49 -8.15 -9.34
C PHE A 42 -7.21 -6.95 -10.26
N SER A 43 -6.05 -6.96 -10.93
CA SER A 43 -5.64 -5.90 -11.85
C SER A 43 -6.65 -5.69 -12.98
N LYS A 44 -7.10 -6.80 -13.61
CA LYS A 44 -8.09 -6.75 -14.68
C LYS A 44 -9.45 -6.27 -14.17
N MET A 45 -9.88 -6.71 -13.00
CA MET A 45 -11.13 -6.25 -12.40
C MET A 45 -11.10 -4.74 -12.14
N CYS A 46 -10.01 -4.21 -11.58
CA CYS A 46 -9.83 -2.79 -11.37
C CYS A 46 -9.83 -2.00 -12.68
N ASN A 47 -9.10 -2.45 -13.70
CA ASN A 47 -9.07 -1.82 -15.01
C ASN A 47 -10.45 -1.81 -15.68
N LEU A 48 -11.24 -2.91 -15.59
CA LEU A 48 -12.62 -2.96 -16.08
C LEU A 48 -13.53 -1.95 -15.37
N GLY A 49 -13.38 -1.80 -14.06
CA GLY A 49 -14.08 -0.78 -13.29
C GLY A 49 -13.79 0.63 -13.80
N VAL A 50 -12.49 0.94 -13.98
CA VAL A 50 -12.04 2.25 -14.50
C VAL A 50 -12.61 2.56 -15.87
N GLN A 51 -12.76 1.59 -16.80
CA GLN A 51 -13.36 1.80 -18.12
C GLN A 51 -14.82 2.30 -18.05
N LYS A 52 -15.51 2.11 -16.95
CA LYS A 52 -16.89 2.56 -16.71
C LYS A 52 -16.99 3.76 -15.79
N ALA A 53 -15.86 4.17 -15.21
CA ALA A 53 -15.79 5.33 -14.33
C ALA A 53 -15.76 6.63 -15.11
N SER A 54 -16.36 7.67 -14.52
CA SER A 54 -16.41 9.03 -15.08
C SER A 54 -15.82 10.06 -14.10
N GLY A 55 -15.43 9.65 -12.90
CA GLY A 55 -14.90 10.52 -11.86
C GLY A 55 -13.49 11.03 -12.16
N GLU A 56 -13.14 12.20 -11.60
CA GLU A 56 -11.81 12.79 -11.69
C GLU A 56 -10.77 12.03 -10.80
N TYR A 57 -11.26 11.23 -9.87
CA TYR A 57 -10.47 10.38 -8.97
C TYR A 57 -11.02 8.97 -8.98
N TYR A 58 -10.14 8.00 -8.95
CA TYR A 58 -10.47 6.58 -8.80
C TYR A 58 -10.13 6.13 -7.40
N LEU A 59 -11.11 5.56 -6.71
CA LEU A 59 -10.93 4.88 -5.43
C LEU A 59 -11.07 3.38 -5.66
N PHE A 60 -9.98 2.65 -5.50
CA PHE A 60 -10.01 1.20 -5.39
C PHE A 60 -10.28 0.86 -3.93
N LEU A 61 -11.33 0.08 -3.71
CA LEU A 61 -11.80 -0.28 -2.38
C LEU A 61 -12.24 -1.75 -2.40
N ASN A 62 -11.63 -2.55 -1.53
CA ASN A 62 -12.06 -3.93 -1.35
C ASN A 62 -13.44 -3.98 -0.73
N ASP A 63 -14.20 -5.03 -1.04
CA ASP A 63 -15.57 -5.26 -0.55
C ASP A 63 -15.62 -5.70 0.93
N ASP A 64 -14.48 -6.00 1.52
CA ASP A 64 -14.28 -6.37 2.93
C ASP A 64 -13.67 -5.23 3.78
N ILE A 65 -13.76 -3.98 3.32
CA ILE A 65 -13.41 -2.78 4.10
C ILE A 65 -14.61 -2.29 4.92
N GLU A 66 -14.38 -2.05 6.20
CA GLU A 66 -15.34 -1.42 7.11
C GLU A 66 -14.93 0.01 7.43
N ILE A 67 -15.83 0.96 7.15
CA ILE A 67 -15.61 2.39 7.34
C ILE A 67 -15.93 2.77 8.78
N ILE A 68 -14.99 3.46 9.45
CA ILE A 68 -15.13 3.89 10.85
C ILE A 68 -15.60 5.35 10.93
N ASN A 69 -15.05 6.24 10.11
CA ASN A 69 -15.27 7.68 10.19
C ASN A 69 -15.93 8.23 8.93
N ASN A 70 -16.93 9.10 9.08
CA ASN A 70 -17.64 9.67 7.94
C ASN A 70 -16.78 10.56 7.02
N GLU A 71 -15.73 11.18 7.55
CA GLU A 71 -14.88 12.14 6.82
C GLU A 71 -13.67 11.48 6.13
N TRP A 72 -13.60 10.15 6.10
CA TRP A 72 -12.45 9.42 5.58
C TRP A 72 -12.13 9.77 4.12
N LEU A 73 -13.18 9.86 3.28
CA LEU A 73 -13.02 10.09 1.84
C LEU A 73 -12.59 11.52 1.54
N GLU A 74 -13.16 12.52 2.24
CA GLU A 74 -12.73 13.92 2.11
C GLU A 74 -11.27 14.11 2.51
N ARG A 75 -10.83 13.43 3.57
CA ARG A 75 -9.44 13.51 4.03
C ARG A 75 -8.49 12.89 3.01
N MET A 76 -8.84 11.76 2.42
CA MET A 76 -8.05 11.15 1.34
C MET A 76 -8.04 12.04 0.10
N LEU A 77 -9.20 12.56 -0.31
CA LEU A 77 -9.34 13.43 -1.47
C LEU A 77 -8.51 14.72 -1.30
N GLY A 78 -8.56 15.36 -0.13
CA GLY A 78 -7.75 16.54 0.14
C GLY A 78 -6.25 16.31 -0.06
N GLN A 79 -5.74 15.11 0.25
CA GLN A 79 -4.36 14.73 -0.04
C GLN A 79 -4.15 14.46 -1.54
N ALA A 80 -5.06 13.75 -2.20
CA ALA A 80 -4.95 13.39 -3.61
C ALA A 80 -5.00 14.61 -4.55
N MET A 81 -5.62 15.71 -4.11
CA MET A 81 -5.68 16.98 -4.86
C MET A 81 -4.32 17.68 -4.97
N LEU A 82 -3.35 17.36 -4.13
CA LEU A 82 -2.03 17.98 -4.22
C LEU A 82 -1.34 17.59 -5.54
N PRO A 83 -0.72 18.53 -6.26
CA PRO A 83 -0.14 18.26 -7.58
C PRO A 83 0.89 17.14 -7.60
N HIS A 84 1.69 17.01 -6.55
CA HIS A 84 2.71 15.98 -6.40
C HIS A 84 2.21 14.65 -5.83
N SER A 85 0.95 14.56 -5.39
CA SER A 85 0.39 13.33 -4.83
C SER A 85 0.22 12.26 -5.91
N GLY A 86 0.72 11.07 -5.65
CA GLY A 86 0.46 9.86 -6.42
C GLY A 86 -0.77 9.12 -5.90
N ALA A 87 -0.58 7.90 -5.41
CA ALA A 87 -1.60 7.14 -4.71
C ALA A 87 -1.71 7.59 -3.25
N VAL A 88 -2.94 7.66 -2.75
CA VAL A 88 -3.24 7.94 -1.34
C VAL A 88 -3.92 6.72 -0.72
N GLY A 89 -3.31 6.14 0.29
CA GLY A 89 -3.83 5.02 1.08
C GLY A 89 -4.35 5.47 2.44
N ALA A 90 -5.19 4.64 3.04
CA ALA A 90 -5.62 4.71 4.42
C ALA A 90 -4.79 3.77 5.31
N LYS A 91 -4.75 4.03 6.62
CA LYS A 91 -4.30 3.04 7.59
C LYS A 91 -5.37 1.96 7.74
N LEU A 92 -4.96 0.70 7.64
CA LEU A 92 -5.86 -0.44 7.85
C LEU A 92 -5.50 -1.17 9.14
N LEU A 93 -6.52 -1.47 9.93
CA LEU A 93 -6.41 -2.29 11.14
C LEU A 93 -7.12 -3.62 10.92
N TYR A 94 -6.68 -4.64 11.65
CA TYR A 94 -7.44 -5.88 11.75
C TYR A 94 -8.78 -5.63 12.46
N PRO A 95 -9.88 -6.28 12.05
CA PRO A 95 -11.22 -6.07 12.62
C PRO A 95 -11.25 -6.30 14.14
N ASN A 96 -11.98 -5.45 14.84
CA ASN A 96 -12.12 -5.52 16.31
C ASN A 96 -10.76 -5.50 17.03
N SER A 97 -9.74 -4.89 16.46
CA SER A 97 -8.38 -4.88 16.97
C SER A 97 -7.75 -3.49 16.81
N THR A 98 -6.68 -3.25 17.58
CA THR A 98 -5.77 -2.10 17.39
C THR A 98 -4.49 -2.50 16.66
N LYS A 99 -4.45 -3.72 16.12
CA LYS A 99 -3.28 -4.19 15.37
C LYS A 99 -3.29 -3.65 13.95
N ILE A 100 -2.17 -3.05 13.57
CA ILE A 100 -1.97 -2.49 12.24
C ILE A 100 -1.84 -3.65 11.24
N GLN A 101 -2.63 -3.60 10.18
CA GLN A 101 -2.52 -4.48 9.03
C GLN A 101 -1.74 -3.79 7.89
N HIS A 102 -2.01 -2.50 7.68
CA HIS A 102 -1.34 -1.68 6.69
C HIS A 102 -1.14 -0.25 7.20
N ASP A 103 0.09 0.24 7.08
CA ASP A 103 0.48 1.63 7.33
C ASP A 103 1.57 2.04 6.31
N GLY A 104 1.28 1.78 5.04
CA GLY A 104 2.23 1.95 3.93
C GLY A 104 3.05 0.69 3.64
N ILE A 105 3.69 0.69 2.49
CA ILE A 105 4.61 -0.37 2.04
C ILE A 105 6.01 0.21 1.94
N ILE A 106 6.98 -0.48 2.54
CA ILE A 106 8.41 -0.25 2.39
C ILE A 106 9.02 -1.36 1.52
N ASN A 107 10.05 -1.03 0.77
CA ASN A 107 10.74 -1.98 -0.12
C ASN A 107 12.15 -2.24 0.38
N ILE A 108 12.30 -3.29 1.17
CA ILE A 108 13.54 -3.70 1.81
C ILE A 108 14.17 -4.93 1.12
N GLU A 109 15.24 -5.48 1.69
CA GLU A 109 16.03 -6.56 1.06
C GLU A 109 15.20 -7.78 0.65
N ASN A 110 14.18 -8.16 1.44
CA ASN A 110 13.30 -9.30 1.17
C ASN A 110 12.12 -8.94 0.25
N GLY A 111 12.02 -7.70 -0.19
CA GLY A 111 10.97 -7.22 -1.06
C GLY A 111 9.97 -6.28 -0.37
N PRO A 112 8.92 -5.87 -1.10
CA PRO A 112 7.87 -5.01 -0.56
C PRO A 112 7.14 -5.67 0.60
N CYS A 113 6.97 -4.94 1.71
CA CYS A 113 6.27 -5.41 2.89
C CYS A 113 5.53 -4.27 3.60
N HIS A 114 4.48 -4.61 4.34
CA HIS A 114 3.69 -3.65 5.08
C HIS A 114 4.48 -3.13 6.30
N ALA A 115 4.59 -1.81 6.40
CA ALA A 115 5.19 -1.15 7.55
C ALA A 115 4.33 -1.38 8.80
N PHE A 116 4.96 -1.61 9.94
CA PHE A 116 4.32 -1.81 11.25
C PHE A 116 3.29 -2.95 11.30
N LEU A 117 3.33 -3.90 10.37
CA LEU A 117 2.42 -5.05 10.35
C LEU A 117 2.37 -5.76 11.71
N GLY A 118 1.18 -5.92 12.28
CA GLY A 118 0.94 -6.56 13.58
C GLY A 118 1.27 -5.71 14.80
N TYR A 119 1.79 -4.50 14.63
CA TYR A 119 2.06 -3.58 15.74
C TYR A 119 0.76 -3.02 16.32
N ASP A 120 0.78 -2.70 17.61
CA ASP A 120 -0.38 -2.11 18.29
C ASP A 120 -0.43 -0.61 18.04
N ASP A 121 -1.46 -0.14 17.31
CA ASP A 121 -1.62 1.28 16.97
C ASP A 121 -1.85 2.19 18.19
N LYS A 122 -2.06 1.66 19.39
CA LYS A 122 -2.07 2.47 20.61
C LYS A 122 -0.73 3.12 20.92
N ASN A 123 0.36 2.52 20.48
CA ASN A 123 1.71 3.01 20.69
C ASN A 123 2.16 3.94 19.55
N ILE A 124 3.18 4.73 19.83
CA ILE A 124 3.84 5.60 18.85
C ILE A 124 5.15 4.96 18.42
N TYR A 125 5.35 4.82 17.11
CA TYR A 125 6.53 4.18 16.55
C TYR A 125 7.31 5.15 15.66
N TYR A 126 8.61 4.99 15.66
CA TYR A 126 9.55 5.70 14.80
C TYR A 126 9.20 7.18 14.62
N PHE A 127 9.29 7.94 15.74
CA PHE A 127 9.00 9.39 15.78
C PHE A 127 7.60 9.78 15.31
N GLY A 128 6.61 8.94 15.55
CA GLY A 128 5.21 9.22 15.18
C GLY A 128 4.87 8.85 13.74
N ARG A 129 5.68 8.06 13.06
CA ARG A 129 5.42 7.68 11.66
C ARG A 129 4.05 7.01 11.47
N ASN A 130 3.60 6.20 12.45
CA ASN A 130 2.26 5.62 12.43
C ASN A 130 1.13 6.58 12.85
N ARG A 131 1.40 7.87 13.05
CA ARG A 131 0.42 8.89 13.44
C ARG A 131 0.28 10.01 12.43
N LEU A 132 1.35 10.31 11.74
CA LEU A 132 1.46 11.43 10.82
C LEU A 132 1.26 10.94 9.38
N THR A 133 0.89 11.84 8.50
CA THR A 133 0.87 11.58 7.07
C THR A 133 2.31 11.43 6.57
N TYR A 134 2.62 10.27 5.96
CA TYR A 134 3.96 9.98 5.45
C TYR A 134 3.95 9.47 4.01
N ASN A 135 5.06 9.73 3.31
CA ASN A 135 5.31 9.15 2.00
C ASN A 135 5.89 7.74 2.15
N TYR A 136 5.40 6.83 1.32
CA TYR A 136 5.85 5.46 1.21
C TYR A 136 6.10 5.11 -0.25
N VAL A 137 6.88 4.07 -0.50
CA VAL A 137 7.12 3.62 -1.88
C VAL A 137 5.85 3.06 -2.50
N ALA A 138 4.96 2.47 -1.69
CA ALA A 138 3.65 2.01 -2.13
C ALA A 138 2.59 2.06 -1.02
N VAL A 139 1.33 1.95 -1.41
CA VAL A 139 0.15 1.77 -0.56
C VAL A 139 -0.70 0.64 -1.12
N THR A 140 -1.45 -0.06 -0.29
CA THR A 140 -2.28 -1.19 -0.74
C THR A 140 -3.52 -0.74 -1.49
N ALA A 141 -3.88 -1.45 -2.55
CA ALA A 141 -5.12 -1.23 -3.29
C ALA A 141 -6.38 -1.74 -2.56
N ALA A 142 -6.26 -2.30 -1.37
CA ALA A 142 -7.43 -2.54 -0.52
C ALA A 142 -8.18 -1.24 -0.20
N CYS A 143 -7.46 -0.09 -0.10
CA CYS A 143 -8.02 1.25 -0.09
C CYS A 143 -7.00 2.24 -0.68
N LEU A 144 -7.15 2.57 -1.97
CA LEU A 144 -6.22 3.41 -2.73
C LEU A 144 -6.98 4.43 -3.56
N LEU A 145 -6.74 5.71 -3.31
CA LEU A 145 -7.28 6.83 -4.08
C LEU A 145 -6.19 7.42 -4.98
N ILE A 146 -6.52 7.66 -6.25
CA ILE A 146 -5.62 8.24 -7.23
C ILE A 146 -6.37 9.15 -8.21
N ARG A 147 -5.73 10.22 -8.70
CA ARG A 147 -6.31 11.07 -9.73
C ARG A 147 -6.33 10.35 -11.08
N ALA A 148 -7.44 10.44 -11.81
CA ALA A 148 -7.70 9.68 -13.03
C ALA A 148 -6.63 9.93 -14.12
N ASP A 149 -6.20 11.18 -14.31
CA ASP A 149 -5.16 11.51 -15.28
C ASP A 149 -3.80 10.86 -14.98
N LYS A 150 -3.43 10.77 -13.68
CA LYS A 150 -2.19 10.11 -13.26
C LYS A 150 -2.28 8.60 -13.44
N PHE A 151 -3.42 8.00 -13.10
CA PHE A 151 -3.68 6.58 -13.36
C PHE A 151 -3.55 6.26 -14.86
N ASN A 152 -4.15 7.08 -15.71
CA ASN A 152 -4.08 6.91 -17.15
C ASN A 152 -2.67 7.15 -17.72
N GLN A 153 -1.94 8.15 -17.19
CA GLN A 153 -0.56 8.45 -17.58
C GLN A 153 0.37 7.26 -17.37
N ILE A 154 0.20 6.51 -16.29
CA ILE A 154 1.05 5.35 -15.97
C ILE A 154 0.53 4.02 -16.54
N GLY A 155 -0.59 4.04 -17.29
CA GLY A 155 -1.17 2.87 -17.94
C GLY A 155 -1.93 1.92 -17.04
N GLY A 156 -2.37 2.36 -15.85
CA GLY A 156 -3.18 1.57 -14.93
C GLY A 156 -2.49 0.36 -14.32
N PHE A 157 -3.28 -0.63 -13.88
CA PHE A 157 -2.76 -1.88 -13.32
C PHE A 157 -2.19 -2.80 -14.41
N ASP A 158 -1.11 -3.52 -14.08
CA ASP A 158 -0.55 -4.59 -14.91
C ASP A 158 -1.35 -5.89 -14.71
N GLU A 159 -2.07 -6.33 -15.75
CA GLU A 159 -2.94 -7.51 -15.68
C GLU A 159 -2.19 -8.83 -15.59
N ASP A 160 -0.88 -8.84 -15.81
CA ASP A 160 -0.03 -10.00 -15.56
C ASP A 160 0.35 -10.16 -14.06
N LEU A 161 0.19 -9.10 -13.25
CA LEU A 161 0.23 -9.14 -11.79
C LEU A 161 -1.19 -9.37 -11.25
N ARG A 162 -1.61 -10.63 -11.25
CA ARG A 162 -3.01 -10.99 -11.02
C ARG A 162 -3.46 -10.85 -9.58
N VAL A 163 -2.56 -11.11 -8.62
CA VAL A 163 -2.92 -11.29 -7.21
C VAL A 163 -2.03 -10.48 -6.28
N ALA A 164 -0.71 -10.59 -6.39
CA ALA A 164 0.24 -9.89 -5.54
C ALA A 164 0.98 -8.80 -6.31
N TYR A 165 1.51 -7.82 -5.59
CA TYR A 165 2.35 -6.75 -6.12
C TYR A 165 1.73 -5.85 -7.22
N ASN A 166 0.45 -6.01 -7.53
CA ASN A 166 -0.25 -5.17 -8.50
C ASN A 166 -0.35 -3.71 -8.04
N ASP A 167 -0.65 -3.49 -6.77
CA ASP A 167 -0.65 -2.19 -6.11
C ASP A 167 0.77 -1.61 -5.98
N VAL A 168 1.74 -2.45 -5.70
CA VAL A 168 3.16 -2.07 -5.64
C VAL A 168 3.65 -1.61 -7.02
N ASP A 169 3.36 -2.36 -8.10
CA ASP A 169 3.68 -1.99 -9.48
C ASP A 169 3.07 -0.63 -9.86
N LEU A 170 1.78 -0.44 -9.55
CA LEU A 170 1.09 0.83 -9.78
C LEU A 170 1.79 1.98 -9.06
N CYS A 171 2.12 1.78 -7.78
CA CYS A 171 2.79 2.77 -6.96
C CYS A 171 4.24 3.03 -7.42
N PHE A 172 4.97 2.02 -7.86
CA PHE A 172 6.32 2.17 -8.39
C PHE A 172 6.31 2.99 -9.68
N LYS A 173 5.35 2.77 -10.60
CA LYS A 173 5.16 3.61 -11.79
C LYS A 173 4.94 5.08 -11.41
N LEU A 174 4.16 5.34 -10.36
CA LEU A 174 3.94 6.71 -9.86
C LEU A 174 5.22 7.34 -9.32
N VAL A 175 6.02 6.60 -8.54
CA VAL A 175 7.31 7.08 -8.03
C VAL A 175 8.27 7.38 -9.20
N GLU A 176 8.35 6.50 -10.19
CA GLU A 176 9.18 6.69 -11.39
C GLU A 176 8.72 7.87 -12.25
N ALA A 177 7.42 8.20 -12.22
CA ALA A 177 6.84 9.39 -12.84
C ALA A 177 7.02 10.68 -12.01
N GLY A 178 7.64 10.60 -10.82
CA GLY A 178 7.94 11.75 -9.95
C GLY A 178 6.84 12.10 -8.96
N TYR A 179 5.85 11.24 -8.74
CA TYR A 179 4.81 11.43 -7.74
C TYR A 179 5.17 10.75 -6.40
N TYR A 180 4.49 11.17 -5.33
CA TYR A 180 4.64 10.65 -3.98
C TYR A 180 3.39 9.86 -3.55
N ASN A 181 3.56 8.60 -3.21
CA ASN A 181 2.50 7.80 -2.61
C ASN A 181 2.46 8.07 -1.11
N THR A 182 1.27 8.24 -0.55
CA THR A 182 1.11 8.76 0.82
C THR A 182 0.09 7.94 1.59
N VAL A 183 0.35 7.63 2.84
CA VAL A 183 -0.65 7.11 3.78
C VAL A 183 -1.18 8.26 4.64
N ARG A 184 -2.51 8.38 4.70
CA ARG A 184 -3.24 9.26 5.62
C ARG A 184 -3.50 8.51 6.92
N ASN A 185 -2.60 8.67 7.90
CA ASN A 185 -2.70 7.97 9.18
C ASN A 185 -3.84 8.45 10.09
N ASP A 186 -4.48 9.55 9.75
CA ASP A 186 -5.71 10.04 10.36
C ASP A 186 -6.99 9.47 9.72
N VAL A 187 -6.85 8.67 8.65
CA VAL A 187 -7.90 7.86 8.04
C VAL A 187 -7.67 6.41 8.43
N ILE A 188 -8.49 5.89 9.31
CA ILE A 188 -8.38 4.53 9.84
C ILE A 188 -9.62 3.74 9.42
N LEU A 189 -9.41 2.55 8.83
CA LEU A 189 -10.46 1.63 8.40
C LEU A 189 -10.15 0.23 8.94
N TYR A 190 -11.18 -0.63 9.07
CA TYR A 190 -10.96 -2.06 9.28
C TYR A 190 -10.96 -2.80 7.94
N HIS A 191 -10.07 -3.79 7.81
CA HIS A 191 -10.01 -4.66 6.65
C HIS A 191 -10.12 -6.12 7.08
N HIS A 192 -11.20 -6.77 6.67
CA HIS A 192 -11.56 -8.13 7.05
C HIS A 192 -10.82 -9.19 6.21
N GLU A 193 -9.53 -8.94 5.92
CA GLU A 193 -8.69 -9.77 5.06
C GLU A 193 -8.76 -11.27 5.40
N SER A 194 -8.55 -12.10 4.40
CA SER A 194 -8.34 -13.56 4.48
C SER A 194 -9.59 -14.43 4.57
N LEU A 195 -10.79 -13.89 4.53
CA LEU A 195 -11.99 -14.73 4.49
C LEU A 195 -12.12 -15.49 3.16
N SER A 196 -11.62 -14.93 2.07
CA SER A 196 -11.72 -15.52 0.72
C SER A 196 -10.40 -15.97 0.11
N ARG A 197 -9.28 -15.29 0.38
CA ARG A 197 -7.99 -15.53 -0.29
C ARG A 197 -7.09 -16.54 0.41
N GLY A 198 -7.10 -16.56 1.75
CA GLY A 198 -6.17 -17.35 2.57
C GLY A 198 -4.71 -16.91 2.44
N ASP A 199 -3.81 -17.60 3.15
CA ASP A 199 -2.38 -17.30 3.18
C ASP A 199 -1.69 -17.70 1.87
N ASP A 200 -0.95 -16.77 1.24
CA ASP A 200 -0.18 -17.00 0.01
C ASP A 200 1.01 -17.93 0.23
N THR A 201 1.46 -18.12 1.47
CA THR A 201 2.51 -19.08 1.82
C THR A 201 1.98 -20.48 2.12
N ALA A 202 0.64 -20.66 2.11
CA ALA A 202 -0.02 -21.88 2.55
C ALA A 202 0.30 -23.14 1.68
N ASN A 203 0.69 -22.96 0.42
CA ASN A 203 1.06 -24.06 -0.45
C ASN A 203 2.11 -23.66 -1.50
N LYS A 204 2.75 -24.67 -2.11
CA LYS A 204 3.84 -24.50 -3.08
C LYS A 204 3.43 -23.68 -4.31
N GLU A 205 2.24 -23.91 -4.83
CA GLU A 205 1.73 -23.25 -6.05
C GLU A 205 1.53 -21.72 -5.82
N LYS A 206 0.93 -21.36 -4.68
CA LYS A 206 0.78 -19.95 -4.27
C LYS A 206 2.13 -19.27 -4.07
N MET A 207 3.08 -19.96 -3.44
CA MET A 207 4.43 -19.44 -3.24
C MET A 207 5.17 -19.26 -4.57
N GLU A 208 5.09 -20.20 -5.51
CA GLU A 208 5.70 -20.07 -6.84
C GLU A 208 5.08 -18.91 -7.63
N ARG A 209 3.77 -18.70 -7.52
CA ARG A 209 3.10 -17.52 -8.10
C ARG A 209 3.64 -16.24 -7.49
N LEU A 210 3.70 -16.14 -6.17
CA LEU A 210 4.22 -14.98 -5.46
C LEU A 210 5.64 -14.62 -5.91
N MET A 211 6.51 -15.64 -6.03
CA MET A 211 7.89 -15.45 -6.51
C MET A 211 7.95 -14.97 -7.97
N ARG A 212 7.09 -15.51 -8.85
CA ARG A 212 7.02 -15.05 -10.24
C ARG A 212 6.54 -13.60 -10.35
N GLU A 213 5.51 -13.24 -9.60
CA GLU A 213 4.98 -11.86 -9.59
C GLU A 213 6.02 -10.87 -9.01
N GLN A 214 6.77 -11.26 -7.97
CA GLN A 214 7.88 -10.45 -7.45
C GLN A 214 9.02 -10.28 -8.46
N ALA A 215 9.41 -11.36 -9.14
CA ALA A 215 10.44 -11.30 -10.18
C ALA A 215 10.02 -10.35 -11.31
N ARG A 216 8.77 -10.43 -11.77
CA ARG A 216 8.21 -9.51 -12.77
C ARG A 216 8.22 -8.05 -12.30
N LEU A 217 7.83 -7.80 -11.05
CA LEU A 217 7.89 -6.45 -10.48
C LEU A 217 9.29 -5.85 -10.62
N TYR A 218 10.32 -6.58 -10.19
CA TYR A 218 11.69 -6.07 -10.21
C TYR A 218 12.34 -6.07 -11.60
N GLU A 219 11.88 -6.90 -12.52
CA GLU A 219 12.28 -6.81 -13.93
C GLU A 219 11.81 -5.49 -14.55
N LYS A 220 10.60 -5.05 -14.24
CA LYS A 220 10.02 -3.79 -14.69
C LYS A 220 10.66 -2.57 -14.00
N HIS A 221 10.88 -2.65 -12.69
CA HIS A 221 11.29 -1.54 -11.83
C HIS A 221 12.73 -1.71 -11.29
N LYS A 222 13.69 -1.84 -12.20
CA LYS A 222 15.11 -2.10 -11.85
C LYS A 222 15.72 -1.06 -10.90
N LYS A 223 15.28 0.20 -10.98
CA LYS A 223 15.77 1.28 -10.12
C LYS A 223 15.25 1.15 -8.66
N LEU A 224 14.12 0.53 -8.47
CA LEU A 224 13.50 0.28 -7.17
C LEU A 224 13.78 -1.14 -6.66
N ALA A 225 14.45 -1.99 -7.44
CA ALA A 225 14.83 -3.32 -6.99
C ALA A 225 15.73 -3.20 -5.75
N LYS A 226 15.24 -3.64 -4.59
CA LYS A 226 15.95 -3.57 -3.29
C LYS A 226 16.32 -2.13 -2.85
N TYR A 227 15.58 -1.13 -3.32
CA TYR A 227 15.77 0.26 -2.94
C TYR A 227 14.42 0.94 -2.66
N ASP A 228 14.37 1.71 -1.59
CA ASP A 228 13.20 2.50 -1.21
C ASP A 228 13.63 3.95 -0.98
N PRO A 229 13.18 4.89 -1.83
CA PRO A 229 13.54 6.31 -1.70
C PRO A 229 12.95 6.98 -0.43
N PHE A 230 11.99 6.32 0.25
CA PHE A 230 11.32 6.84 1.45
C PHE A 230 11.72 6.09 2.72
N TYR A 231 12.64 5.12 2.63
CA TYR A 231 13.16 4.37 3.75
C TYR A 231 14.65 4.66 3.96
N ASN A 232 15.01 5.10 5.18
CA ASN A 232 16.38 5.54 5.44
C ASN A 232 17.37 4.37 5.33
N ILE A 233 18.41 4.53 4.53
CA ILE A 233 19.44 3.50 4.28
C ILE A 233 20.17 3.05 5.56
N ASN A 234 20.20 3.87 6.59
CA ASN A 234 20.82 3.54 7.88
C ASN A 234 19.93 2.67 8.77
N LEU A 235 18.70 2.39 8.34
CA LEU A 235 17.81 1.47 9.04
C LEU A 235 18.04 0.04 8.54
N THR A 236 17.59 -0.93 9.36
CA THR A 236 17.70 -2.34 9.00
C THR A 236 16.90 -2.64 7.72
N GLN A 237 17.55 -3.31 6.76
CA GLN A 237 16.98 -3.65 5.47
C GLN A 237 16.33 -5.04 5.43
N ASN A 238 16.42 -5.81 6.50
CA ASN A 238 15.92 -7.17 6.58
C ASN A 238 14.74 -7.36 7.55
N ALA A 239 14.21 -6.26 8.11
CA ALA A 239 13.08 -6.29 9.02
C ALA A 239 12.31 -4.96 9.03
N ILE A 240 11.03 -5.01 9.41
CA ILE A 240 10.07 -3.89 9.38
C ILE A 240 10.12 -2.98 10.62
N TYR A 241 11.17 -3.06 11.43
CA TYR A 241 11.21 -2.46 12.77
C TYR A 241 11.66 -1.00 12.81
N PHE A 242 12.08 -0.43 11.69
CA PHE A 242 12.66 0.92 11.64
C PHE A 242 13.80 1.13 12.67
N SER A 243 14.53 0.07 13.00
CA SER A 243 15.68 0.12 13.90
C SER A 243 16.96 0.39 13.11
N LEU A 244 17.96 0.96 13.76
CA LEU A 244 19.27 1.18 13.14
C LEU A 244 19.88 -0.13 12.66
N ASN A 245 20.52 -0.10 11.51
CA ASN A 245 21.30 -1.22 11.00
C ASN A 245 22.48 -1.46 11.97
N ARG A 246 22.55 -2.66 12.57
CA ARG A 246 23.54 -2.99 13.59
C ARG A 246 24.99 -2.86 13.09
N SER A 247 25.25 -3.26 11.85
CA SER A 247 26.58 -3.13 11.26
C SER A 247 27.00 -1.67 11.15
N TYR A 248 26.07 -0.78 10.77
CA TYR A 248 26.33 0.66 10.71
C TYR A 248 26.51 1.27 12.10
N SER A 249 25.70 0.88 13.09
CA SER A 249 25.84 1.36 14.47
C SER A 249 27.15 0.90 15.12
N GLU A 250 27.63 -0.30 14.82
CA GLU A 250 28.94 -0.80 15.30
C GLU A 250 30.12 -0.05 14.66
N VAL A 251 30.05 0.23 13.35
CA VAL A 251 31.08 1.03 12.66
C VAL A 251 31.10 2.44 13.23
N LEU A 252 29.94 3.09 13.38
CA LEU A 252 29.85 4.45 13.95
C LEU A 252 30.33 4.48 15.41
N CYS A 253 29.93 3.52 16.23
CA CYS A 253 30.45 3.40 17.60
C CYS A 253 31.95 3.20 17.66
N ASN A 254 32.52 2.43 16.75
CA ASN A 254 33.96 2.20 16.69
C ASN A 254 34.71 3.45 16.22
N GLU A 255 34.19 4.17 15.24
CA GLU A 255 34.76 5.46 14.80
C GLU A 255 34.69 6.53 15.90
N VAL A 256 33.53 6.66 16.58
CA VAL A 256 33.39 7.57 17.72
C VAL A 256 34.35 7.19 18.85
N LYS A 257 34.48 5.91 19.20
CA LYS A 257 35.42 5.44 20.19
C LYS A 257 36.88 5.70 19.80
N LYS A 258 37.20 5.58 18.52
CA LYS A 258 38.55 5.89 18.00
C LYS A 258 38.81 7.38 18.09
N SER A 259 37.91 8.23 17.63
CA SER A 259 38.01 9.70 17.76
C SER A 259 38.11 10.17 19.19
N MET A 260 37.34 9.57 20.11
CA MET A 260 37.42 9.89 21.55
C MET A 260 38.78 9.48 22.15
N LYS A 261 39.38 8.36 21.70
CA LYS A 261 40.72 7.95 22.12
C LYS A 261 41.79 8.93 21.59
N GLU A 262 41.71 9.31 20.35
CA GLU A 262 42.61 10.29 19.71
C GLU A 262 42.51 11.65 20.41
N TYR A 263 41.30 12.10 20.75
CA TYR A 263 41.08 13.33 21.51
C TYR A 263 41.67 13.29 22.92
N LYS A 264 41.52 12.15 23.61
CA LYS A 264 42.16 11.94 24.94
C LYS A 264 43.69 11.84 24.91
N LEU A 265 44.24 11.37 23.77
CA LEU A 265 45.71 11.30 23.58
C LEU A 265 46.32 12.63 23.09
N SER A 266 45.51 13.49 22.44
CA SER A 266 45.97 14.82 22.02
C SER A 266 45.69 15.92 23.06
N GLY A 267 44.92 15.63 24.06
CA GLY A 267 44.55 16.55 25.12
C GLY A 267 45.43 16.45 26.36
N SER A 268 46.59 17.02 26.32
CA SER A 268 47.13 17.66 27.51
C SER A 268 46.27 18.87 27.79
N ILE A 269 45.33 18.71 28.66
CA ILE A 269 44.44 19.77 29.13
C ILE A 269 45.28 20.67 30.02
N ILE A 270 45.32 21.92 29.67
CA ILE A 270 45.61 23.03 30.56
C ILE A 270 44.56 23.07 31.69
#